data_b66a5a0e8ff1fef890de1a1f45b55bf6
#
_entry.id   b66a5a0e8ff1fef890de1a1f45b55bf6
#
_cell.length_a   1.000
_cell.length_b   1.000
_cell.length_c   1.000
_cell.angle_alpha   90.00
_cell.angle_beta   90.00
_cell.angle_gamma   90.00
#
_symmetry.space_group_name_H-M   'P 1'
#
loop_
_entity.id
_entity.type
_entity.pdbx_description
1 polymer ?
#
loop_
_entity_poly.entity_id
_entity_poly.type
_entity_poly.pdbx_seq_one_letter_code
_entity_poly.pdbx_strand_id
1 'polypeptide(L)'
;MRENRFQVDIATGRLTLPVVILVCLILWGIDISEWSDFGTWGIIALCGYLMIEMNTTFTLIRTRTTLPTCIFVYLTTIFFFLHSFEWTNFAPLAFLLAIFNLFMGYESTKSSTHVFHSFLFLGLGSLALPQLVLFTPLLIISTITFRAMNIKSFFASIVGLFTPYWILFGYAFYQNKMP
;
A
#
# COMPACT_ATOMS: atom_id res chain seq x y z
N MET A 1 -26.30 6.47 -27.62
CA MET A 1 -25.40 7.29 -26.75
C MET A 1 -25.88 7.45 -25.28
N ARG A 2 -26.85 6.65 -24.81
CA ARG A 2 -27.36 6.71 -23.41
C ARG A 2 -26.74 5.67 -22.46
N GLU A 3 -26.10 4.63 -22.96
CA GLU A 3 -25.56 3.53 -22.12
C GLU A 3 -24.31 3.91 -21.31
N ASN A 4 -23.53 4.88 -21.78
CA ASN A 4 -22.31 5.27 -21.06
C ASN A 4 -22.54 6.12 -19.79
N ARG A 5 -23.75 6.67 -19.59
CA ARG A 5 -24.07 7.48 -18.42
C ARG A 5 -24.16 6.64 -17.13
N PHE A 6 -24.78 5.47 -17.20
CA PHE A 6 -24.97 4.63 -16.01
C PHE A 6 -23.63 4.12 -15.43
N GLN A 7 -22.71 3.73 -16.30
CA GLN A 7 -21.36 3.30 -15.87
C GLN A 7 -20.55 4.47 -15.28
N VAL A 8 -20.67 5.66 -15.86
CA VAL A 8 -20.01 6.87 -15.36
C VAL A 8 -20.63 7.29 -14.03
N ASP A 9 -21.95 7.23 -13.89
CA ASP A 9 -22.65 7.60 -12.66
C ASP A 9 -22.32 6.64 -11.52
N ILE A 10 -22.10 5.35 -11.76
CA ILE A 10 -21.60 4.40 -10.76
C ILE A 10 -20.14 4.69 -10.44
N ALA A 11 -19.31 4.96 -11.46
CA ALA A 11 -17.88 5.18 -11.27
C ALA A 11 -17.54 6.46 -10.52
N THR A 12 -18.35 7.50 -10.71
CA THR A 12 -18.18 8.82 -10.09
C THR A 12 -19.20 9.10 -8.98
N GLY A 13 -20.11 8.17 -8.74
CA GLY A 13 -21.21 8.29 -7.79
C GLY A 13 -20.69 8.51 -6.36
N ARG A 14 -21.20 9.56 -5.73
CA ARG A 14 -20.90 9.91 -4.34
C ARG A 14 -21.30 8.82 -3.33
N LEU A 15 -22.27 7.98 -3.72
CA LEU A 15 -22.85 6.94 -2.85
C LEU A 15 -22.19 5.57 -3.05
N THR A 16 -21.40 5.34 -4.09
CA THR A 16 -20.82 4.03 -4.40
C THR A 16 -19.89 3.55 -3.29
N LEU A 17 -19.02 4.42 -2.82
CA LEU A 17 -18.08 4.08 -1.74
C LEU A 17 -18.78 3.80 -0.40
N PRO A 18 -19.72 4.66 0.10
CA PRO A 18 -20.46 4.37 1.33
C PRO A 18 -21.28 3.08 1.26
N VAL A 19 -21.89 2.79 0.11
CA VAL A 19 -22.69 1.56 -0.07
C VAL A 19 -21.78 0.33 -0.03
N VAL A 20 -20.65 0.36 -0.71
CA VAL A 20 -19.69 -0.75 -0.70
C VAL A 20 -19.15 -0.98 0.71
N ILE A 21 -18.77 0.09 1.42
CA ILE A 21 -18.29 -0.02 2.81
C ILE A 21 -19.37 -0.64 3.70
N LEU A 22 -20.63 -0.22 3.56
CA LEU A 22 -21.73 -0.75 4.36
C LEU A 22 -21.96 -2.25 4.10
N VAL A 23 -21.97 -2.67 2.84
CA VAL A 23 -22.10 -4.09 2.46
C VAL A 23 -20.92 -4.90 3.02
N CYS A 24 -19.69 -4.37 2.89
CA CYS A 24 -18.51 -5.03 3.41
C CYS A 24 -18.52 -5.14 4.94
N LEU A 25 -18.99 -4.12 5.65
CA LEU A 25 -19.16 -4.16 7.10
C LEU A 25 -20.15 -5.23 7.54
N ILE A 26 -21.26 -5.39 6.81
CA ILE A 26 -22.26 -6.43 7.12
C ILE A 26 -21.66 -7.82 6.91
N LEU A 27 -20.99 -8.04 5.76
CA LEU A 27 -20.36 -9.32 5.45
C LEU A 27 -19.24 -9.68 6.43
N TRP A 28 -18.42 -8.70 6.80
CA TRP A 28 -17.35 -8.90 7.76
C TRP A 28 -17.89 -9.16 9.18
N GLY A 29 -18.96 -8.45 9.57
CA GLY A 29 -19.58 -8.60 10.87
C GLY A 29 -20.15 -10.00 11.17
N ILE A 30 -20.43 -10.79 10.11
CA ILE A 30 -20.85 -12.20 10.23
C ILE A 30 -19.68 -13.12 10.62
N ASP A 31 -18.46 -12.75 10.26
CA ASP A 31 -17.27 -13.60 10.38
C ASP A 31 -16.33 -13.19 11.53
N ILE A 32 -16.63 -12.10 12.24
CA ILE A 32 -15.82 -11.65 13.39
C ILE A 32 -15.91 -12.70 14.50
N SER A 33 -14.81 -13.39 14.77
CA SER A 33 -14.70 -14.34 15.88
C SER A 33 -13.87 -13.79 17.04
N GLU A 34 -12.89 -12.91 16.76
CA GLU A 34 -11.96 -12.37 17.74
C GLU A 34 -11.82 -10.84 17.64
N TRP A 35 -11.45 -10.20 18.75
CA TRP A 35 -11.17 -8.76 18.80
C TRP A 35 -9.99 -8.35 17.91
N SER A 36 -9.06 -9.27 17.65
CA SER A 36 -7.92 -9.06 16.76
C SER A 36 -8.33 -8.75 15.32
N ASP A 37 -9.47 -9.27 14.86
CA ASP A 37 -9.97 -9.10 13.49
C ASP A 37 -10.31 -7.64 13.16
N PHE A 38 -10.64 -6.83 14.19
CA PHE A 38 -10.79 -5.38 14.03
C PHE A 38 -9.48 -4.70 13.60
N GLY A 39 -8.32 -5.25 14.00
CA GLY A 39 -7.02 -4.75 13.56
C GLY A 39 -6.82 -4.90 12.06
N THR A 40 -7.19 -6.04 11.50
CA THR A 40 -7.13 -6.30 10.05
C THR A 40 -8.05 -5.34 9.29
N TRP A 41 -9.27 -5.13 9.80
CA TRP A 41 -10.21 -4.18 9.21
C TRP A 41 -9.64 -2.76 9.19
N GLY A 42 -8.99 -2.32 10.27
CA GLY A 42 -8.31 -1.02 10.34
C GLY A 42 -7.21 -0.87 9.29
N ILE A 43 -6.40 -1.91 9.07
CA ILE A 43 -5.34 -1.92 8.06
C ILE A 43 -5.93 -1.82 6.64
N ILE A 44 -6.99 -2.58 6.35
CA ILE A 44 -7.66 -2.54 5.04
C ILE A 44 -8.30 -1.17 4.80
N ALA A 45 -8.92 -0.57 5.81
CA ALA A 45 -9.47 0.77 5.73
C ALA A 45 -8.38 1.83 5.44
N LEU A 46 -7.20 1.72 6.07
CA LEU A 46 -6.05 2.57 5.80
C LEU A 46 -5.53 2.38 4.36
N CYS A 47 -5.45 1.15 3.88
CA CYS A 47 -5.09 0.87 2.49
C CYS A 47 -6.09 1.52 1.52
N GLY A 48 -7.38 1.38 1.79
CA GLY A 48 -8.44 2.02 0.99
C GLY A 48 -8.32 3.54 0.99
N TYR A 49 -8.07 4.14 2.14
CA TYR A 49 -7.84 5.58 2.26
C TYR A 49 -6.62 6.03 1.44
N LEU A 50 -5.49 5.32 1.56
CA LEU A 50 -4.29 5.63 0.78
C LEU A 50 -4.52 5.53 -0.73
N MET A 51 -5.31 4.57 -1.20
CA MET A 51 -5.66 4.44 -2.62
C MET A 51 -6.46 5.65 -3.11
N ILE A 52 -7.41 6.16 -2.30
CA ILE A 52 -8.16 7.37 -2.62
C ILE A 52 -7.21 8.57 -2.66
N GLU A 53 -6.36 8.72 -1.64
CA GLU A 53 -5.41 9.82 -1.55
C GLU A 53 -4.43 9.81 -2.72
N MET A 54 -3.92 8.65 -3.12
CA MET A 54 -3.07 8.50 -4.30
C MET A 54 -3.78 8.96 -5.58
N ASN A 55 -5.04 8.58 -5.77
CA ASN A 55 -5.79 8.96 -6.96
C ASN A 55 -6.11 10.47 -6.97
N THR A 56 -6.37 11.07 -5.81
CA THR A 56 -6.66 12.52 -5.70
C THR A 56 -5.41 13.38 -5.87
N THR A 57 -4.31 12.97 -5.25
CA THR A 57 -3.05 13.74 -5.25
C THR A 57 -2.32 13.65 -6.58
N PHE A 58 -2.23 12.45 -7.16
CA PHE A 58 -1.46 12.21 -8.39
C PHE A 58 -2.30 12.17 -9.65
N THR A 59 -3.64 12.32 -9.53
CA THR A 59 -4.57 12.26 -10.68
C THR A 59 -4.28 11.06 -11.59
N LEU A 60 -4.03 9.88 -10.98
CA LEU A 60 -3.65 8.65 -11.68
C LEU A 60 -4.70 8.24 -12.71
N ILE A 61 -5.95 8.47 -12.38
CA ILE A 61 -7.07 8.26 -13.29
C ILE A 61 -7.65 9.63 -13.64
N ARG A 62 -7.76 9.91 -14.93
CA ARG A 62 -8.26 11.19 -15.48
C ARG A 62 -9.63 11.63 -14.91
N THR A 63 -10.42 10.68 -14.46
CA THR A 63 -11.70 10.91 -13.78
C THR A 63 -11.54 10.63 -12.29
N ARG A 64 -12.11 11.47 -11.43
CA ARG A 64 -12.13 11.23 -9.97
C ARG A 64 -13.07 10.06 -9.68
N THR A 65 -12.53 8.86 -9.62
CA THR A 65 -13.29 7.64 -9.37
C THR A 65 -12.78 6.95 -8.12
N THR A 66 -13.69 6.43 -7.32
CA THR A 66 -13.42 5.60 -6.13
C THR A 66 -13.47 4.11 -6.43
N LEU A 67 -13.69 3.74 -7.72
CA LEU A 67 -13.83 2.34 -8.16
C LEU A 67 -12.66 1.44 -7.73
N PRO A 68 -11.37 1.83 -7.89
CA PRO A 68 -10.26 0.96 -7.49
C PRO A 68 -10.32 0.60 -6.00
N THR A 69 -10.66 1.58 -5.16
CA THR A 69 -10.83 1.35 -3.71
C THR A 69 -12.03 0.46 -3.42
N CYS A 70 -13.15 0.67 -4.11
CA CYS A 70 -14.34 -0.18 -3.95
C CYS A 70 -14.06 -1.64 -4.33
N ILE A 71 -13.35 -1.85 -5.44
CA ILE A 71 -12.96 -3.20 -5.90
C ILE A 71 -11.99 -3.83 -4.90
N PHE A 72 -11.01 -3.08 -4.41
CA PHE A 72 -10.05 -3.56 -3.43
C PHE A 72 -10.74 -4.02 -2.14
N VAL A 73 -11.59 -3.16 -1.55
CA VAL A 73 -12.32 -3.48 -0.32
C VAL A 73 -13.28 -4.66 -0.51
N TYR A 74 -13.96 -4.72 -1.65
CA TYR A 74 -14.85 -5.83 -1.99
C TYR A 74 -14.10 -7.15 -2.12
N LEU A 75 -12.98 -7.17 -2.84
CA LEU A 75 -12.16 -8.38 -3.01
C LEU A 75 -11.59 -8.85 -1.66
N THR A 76 -11.07 -7.95 -0.83
CA THR A 76 -10.55 -8.32 0.50
C THR A 76 -11.63 -8.88 1.40
N THR A 77 -12.87 -8.43 1.27
CA THR A 77 -14.02 -8.95 2.04
C THR A 77 -14.45 -10.35 1.58
N ILE A 78 -14.32 -10.68 0.30
CA ILE A 78 -14.68 -12.03 -0.22
C ILE A 78 -13.68 -13.08 0.25
N PHE A 79 -12.41 -12.71 0.39
CA PHE A 79 -11.37 -13.65 0.80
C PHE A 79 -11.30 -13.79 2.32
N PHE A 80 -12.11 -14.69 2.89
CA PHE A 80 -12.22 -14.94 4.34
C PHE A 80 -10.88 -15.23 5.02
N PHE A 81 -9.91 -15.84 4.32
CA PHE A 81 -8.58 -16.10 4.89
C PHE A 81 -7.77 -14.83 5.19
N LEU A 82 -8.18 -13.67 4.65
CA LEU A 82 -7.55 -12.38 4.93
C LEU A 82 -8.14 -11.69 6.17
N HIS A 83 -9.18 -12.24 6.78
CA HIS A 83 -9.85 -11.63 7.92
C HIS A 83 -9.06 -11.83 9.22
N SER A 84 -8.36 -12.95 9.36
CA SER A 84 -7.51 -13.21 10.54
C SER A 84 -6.38 -12.17 10.64
N PHE A 85 -6.14 -11.69 11.85
CA PHE A 85 -5.04 -10.76 12.10
C PHE A 85 -3.69 -11.48 12.05
N GLU A 86 -2.92 -11.21 11.02
CA GLU A 86 -1.57 -11.70 10.85
C GLU A 86 -0.60 -10.55 10.55
N TRP A 87 0.67 -10.75 10.89
CA TRP A 87 1.71 -9.77 10.57
C TRP A 87 1.83 -9.50 9.07
N THR A 88 1.48 -10.47 8.24
CA THR A 88 1.44 -10.36 6.79
C THR A 88 0.45 -9.30 6.29
N ASN A 89 -0.57 -8.96 7.07
CA ASN A 89 -1.56 -7.93 6.73
C ASN A 89 -0.97 -6.51 6.66
N PHE A 90 0.20 -6.28 7.27
CA PHE A 90 0.92 -5.00 7.12
C PHE A 90 1.64 -4.87 5.76
N ALA A 91 1.87 -5.97 5.06
CA ALA A 91 2.60 -5.96 3.79
C ALA A 91 1.94 -5.09 2.70
N PRO A 92 0.63 -5.19 2.42
CA PRO A 92 -0.02 -4.33 1.43
C PRO A 92 0.00 -2.85 1.84
N LEU A 93 -0.13 -2.53 3.12
CA LEU A 93 -0.03 -1.16 3.61
C LEU A 93 1.37 -0.58 3.36
N ALA A 94 2.41 -1.32 3.74
CA ALA A 94 3.79 -0.93 3.50
C ALA A 94 4.09 -0.77 2.00
N PHE A 95 3.58 -1.66 1.16
CA PHE A 95 3.74 -1.59 -0.29
C PHE A 95 3.05 -0.36 -0.89
N LEU A 96 1.83 -0.02 -0.46
CA LEU A 96 1.13 1.19 -0.89
C LEU A 96 1.88 2.45 -0.46
N LEU A 97 2.41 2.48 0.77
CA LEU A 97 3.24 3.60 1.23
C LEU A 97 4.54 3.72 0.43
N ALA A 98 5.14 2.60 0.03
CA ALA A 98 6.32 2.61 -0.85
C ALA A 98 5.98 3.25 -2.20
N ILE A 99 4.87 2.85 -2.83
CA ILE A 99 4.41 3.42 -4.10
C ILE A 99 4.06 4.90 -3.95
N PHE A 100 3.35 5.27 -2.88
CA PHE A 100 2.97 6.66 -2.60
C PHE A 100 4.20 7.58 -2.54
N ASN A 101 5.24 7.17 -1.78
CA ASN A 101 6.48 7.94 -1.70
C ASN A 101 7.23 7.99 -3.04
N LEU A 102 7.15 6.93 -3.83
CA LEU A 102 7.75 6.90 -5.16
C LEU A 102 7.13 7.97 -6.08
N PHE A 103 5.80 8.08 -6.09
CA PHE A 103 5.10 9.12 -6.85
C PHE A 103 5.41 10.54 -6.34
N MET A 104 5.56 10.72 -5.02
CA MET A 104 5.99 12.01 -4.44
C MET A 104 7.40 12.41 -4.90
N GLY A 105 8.23 11.44 -5.27
CA GLY A 105 9.58 11.67 -5.82
C GLY A 105 9.59 12.12 -7.28
N TYR A 106 8.46 12.07 -7.99
CA TYR A 106 8.38 12.46 -9.40
C TYR A 106 8.77 13.94 -9.57
N GLU A 107 9.81 14.19 -10.38
CA GLU A 107 10.36 15.53 -10.67
C GLU A 107 10.63 16.40 -9.42
N SER A 108 10.76 15.80 -8.24
CA SER A 108 11.01 16.51 -6.99
C SER A 108 12.49 16.87 -6.84
N THR A 109 12.76 18.06 -6.32
CA THR A 109 14.13 18.47 -5.93
C THR A 109 14.70 17.62 -4.80
N LYS A 110 13.83 16.96 -4.01
CA LYS A 110 14.16 16.03 -2.92
C LYS A 110 13.94 14.58 -3.29
N SER A 111 14.11 14.22 -4.58
CA SER A 111 13.85 12.87 -5.08
C SER A 111 14.56 11.77 -4.27
N SER A 112 15.81 12.00 -3.85
CA SER A 112 16.59 11.02 -3.06
C SER A 112 15.92 10.67 -1.72
N THR A 113 15.29 11.64 -1.05
CA THR A 113 14.57 11.41 0.22
C THR A 113 13.33 10.56 -0.01
N HIS A 114 12.57 10.86 -1.05
CA HIS A 114 11.37 10.08 -1.39
C HIS A 114 11.71 8.65 -1.82
N VAL A 115 12.78 8.49 -2.60
CA VAL A 115 13.30 7.18 -2.98
C VAL A 115 13.73 6.39 -1.73
N PHE A 116 14.47 7.01 -0.80
CA PHE A 116 14.83 6.37 0.47
C PHE A 116 13.59 5.87 1.22
N HIS A 117 12.58 6.71 1.42
CA HIS A 117 11.35 6.30 2.11
C HIS A 117 10.59 5.19 1.38
N SER A 118 10.53 5.25 0.04
CA SER A 118 9.90 4.22 -0.77
C SER A 118 10.55 2.84 -0.53
N PHE A 119 11.88 2.77 -0.60
CA PHE A 119 12.60 1.52 -0.38
C PHE A 119 12.62 1.10 1.10
N LEU A 120 12.56 2.06 2.03
CA LEU A 120 12.43 1.77 3.45
C LEU A 120 11.08 1.09 3.75
N PHE A 121 9.97 1.61 3.21
CA PHE A 121 8.67 0.97 3.37
C PHE A 121 8.60 -0.39 2.69
N LEU A 122 9.22 -0.56 1.52
CA LEU A 122 9.34 -1.88 0.89
C LEU A 122 10.11 -2.85 1.78
N GLY A 123 11.23 -2.40 2.38
CA GLY A 123 12.01 -3.19 3.32
C GLY A 123 11.23 -3.56 4.59
N LEU A 124 10.46 -2.62 5.15
CA LEU A 124 9.56 -2.90 6.28
C LEU A 124 8.50 -3.94 5.93
N GLY A 125 7.84 -3.79 4.77
CA GLY A 125 6.85 -4.74 4.29
C GLY A 125 7.44 -6.14 4.05
N SER A 126 8.70 -6.21 3.61
CA SER A 126 9.39 -7.48 3.36
C SER A 126 9.75 -8.25 4.64
N LEU A 127 9.78 -7.58 5.80
CA LEU A 127 9.90 -8.27 7.09
C LEU A 127 8.62 -9.04 7.43
N ALA A 128 7.45 -8.51 7.04
CA ALA A 128 6.17 -9.20 7.21
C ALA A 128 5.94 -10.25 6.10
N LEU A 129 6.27 -9.91 4.86
CA LEU A 129 6.12 -10.77 3.69
C LEU A 129 7.41 -10.73 2.84
N PRO A 130 8.33 -11.71 2.97
CA PRO A 130 9.63 -11.70 2.28
C PRO A 130 9.53 -11.61 0.76
N GLN A 131 8.42 -12.09 0.19
CA GLN A 131 8.17 -12.02 -1.25
C GLN A 131 8.13 -10.59 -1.81
N LEU A 132 7.87 -9.57 -0.96
CA LEU A 132 7.89 -8.17 -1.39
C LEU A 132 9.25 -7.69 -1.89
N VAL A 133 10.35 -8.33 -1.49
CA VAL A 133 11.69 -8.01 -2.02
C VAL A 133 11.73 -8.18 -3.55
N LEU A 134 10.94 -9.09 -4.12
CA LEU A 134 10.86 -9.30 -5.56
C LEU A 134 10.35 -8.07 -6.33
N PHE A 135 9.68 -7.13 -5.66
CA PHE A 135 9.26 -5.86 -6.26
C PHE A 135 10.37 -4.80 -6.30
N THR A 136 11.53 -5.06 -5.68
CA THR A 136 12.69 -4.15 -5.72
C THR A 136 13.07 -3.75 -7.15
N PRO A 137 13.25 -4.66 -8.12
CA PRO A 137 13.58 -4.28 -9.49
C PRO A 137 12.50 -3.43 -10.15
N LEU A 138 11.23 -3.69 -9.85
CA LEU A 138 10.12 -2.89 -10.36
C LEU A 138 10.21 -1.43 -9.85
N LEU A 139 10.48 -1.23 -8.55
CA LEU A 139 10.65 0.11 -7.97
C LEU A 139 11.88 0.82 -8.53
N ILE A 140 12.99 0.11 -8.80
CA ILE A 140 14.17 0.67 -9.45
C ILE A 140 13.83 1.18 -10.85
N ILE A 141 13.16 0.35 -11.66
CA ILE A 141 12.71 0.74 -13.01
C ILE A 141 11.79 1.97 -12.94
N SER A 142 10.86 1.97 -12.00
CA SER A 142 9.95 3.10 -11.79
C SER A 142 10.70 4.38 -11.40
N THR A 143 11.73 4.28 -10.56
CA THR A 143 12.57 5.43 -10.16
C THR A 143 13.30 6.02 -11.35
N ILE A 144 13.78 5.17 -12.27
CA ILE A 144 14.41 5.60 -13.53
C ILE A 144 13.39 6.29 -14.42
N THR A 145 12.21 5.69 -14.60
CA THR A 145 11.14 6.21 -15.45
C THR A 145 10.65 7.58 -14.96
N PHE A 146 10.59 7.77 -13.65
CA PHE A 146 10.19 9.03 -13.02
C PHE A 146 11.29 10.10 -12.99
N ARG A 147 12.42 9.85 -13.64
CA ARG A 147 13.58 10.75 -13.66
C ARG A 147 14.08 11.14 -12.25
N ALA A 148 13.75 10.34 -11.26
CA ALA A 148 14.15 10.52 -9.87
C ALA A 148 15.50 9.85 -9.57
N MET A 149 16.07 9.11 -10.54
CA MET A 149 17.32 8.35 -10.38
C MET A 149 18.52 9.26 -10.54
N ASN A 150 19.23 9.46 -9.44
CA ASN A 150 20.54 10.09 -9.35
C ASN A 150 21.49 9.14 -8.59
N ILE A 151 22.78 9.40 -8.61
CA ILE A 151 23.76 8.63 -7.81
C ILE A 151 23.35 8.62 -6.34
N LYS A 152 22.90 9.76 -5.80
CA LYS A 152 22.38 9.86 -4.41
C LYS A 152 21.13 9.00 -4.19
N SER A 153 20.20 8.99 -5.16
CA SER A 153 18.97 8.18 -5.09
C SER A 153 19.27 6.68 -5.16
N PHE A 154 20.28 6.29 -5.94
CA PHE A 154 20.69 4.89 -6.01
C PHE A 154 21.23 4.39 -4.65
N PHE A 155 22.13 5.13 -4.02
CA PHE A 155 22.59 4.77 -2.67
C PHE A 155 21.46 4.86 -1.65
N ALA A 156 20.57 5.84 -1.76
CA ALA A 156 19.39 5.97 -0.90
C ALA A 156 18.46 4.76 -0.99
N SER A 157 18.28 4.17 -2.19
CA SER A 157 17.46 2.97 -2.37
C SER A 157 18.07 1.76 -1.66
N ILE A 158 19.37 1.56 -1.78
CA ILE A 158 20.09 0.46 -1.10
C ILE A 158 19.99 0.63 0.41
N VAL A 159 20.35 1.81 0.94
CA VAL A 159 20.31 2.09 2.37
C VAL A 159 18.87 1.95 2.89
N GLY A 160 17.87 2.48 2.18
CA GLY A 160 16.46 2.37 2.55
C GLY A 160 16.01 0.92 2.69
N LEU A 161 16.32 0.08 1.71
CA LEU A 161 15.95 -1.34 1.72
C LEU A 161 16.61 -2.11 2.89
N PHE A 162 17.89 -1.84 3.16
CA PHE A 162 18.64 -2.56 4.19
C PHE A 162 18.40 -2.05 5.60
N THR A 163 17.94 -0.80 5.77
CA THR A 163 17.72 -0.19 7.11
C THR A 163 16.87 -1.06 8.04
N PRO A 164 15.69 -1.60 7.65
CA PRO A 164 14.87 -2.41 8.54
C PRO A 164 15.58 -3.70 8.98
N TYR A 165 16.30 -4.34 8.07
CA TYR A 165 17.07 -5.55 8.37
C TYR A 165 18.23 -5.28 9.32
N TRP A 166 18.88 -4.13 9.15
CA TRP A 166 19.99 -3.71 10.03
C TRP A 166 19.49 -3.46 11.45
N ILE A 167 18.34 -2.81 11.61
CA ILE A 167 17.70 -2.59 12.92
C ILE A 167 17.34 -3.92 13.58
N LEU A 168 16.74 -4.84 12.81
CA LEU A 168 16.35 -6.15 13.31
C LEU A 168 17.57 -6.97 13.73
N PHE A 169 18.64 -6.95 12.94
CA PHE A 169 19.91 -7.62 13.28
C PHE A 169 20.53 -7.03 14.55
N GLY A 170 20.56 -5.70 14.69
CA GLY A 170 21.06 -5.04 15.89
C GLY A 170 20.25 -5.41 17.15
N TYR A 171 18.94 -5.51 17.01
CA TYR A 171 18.06 -5.96 18.10
C TYR A 171 18.30 -7.42 18.48
N ALA A 172 18.45 -8.31 17.50
CA ALA A 172 18.76 -9.72 17.73
C ALA A 172 20.12 -9.91 18.40
N PHE A 173 21.11 -9.12 18.01
CA PHE A 173 22.42 -9.10 18.64
C PHE A 173 22.35 -8.65 20.11
N TYR A 174 21.60 -7.60 20.40
CA TYR A 174 21.40 -7.10 21.76
C TYR A 174 20.74 -8.13 22.67
N GLN A 175 19.80 -8.93 22.15
CA GLN A 175 19.14 -9.99 22.93
C GLN A 175 19.97 -11.27 23.10
N ASN A 176 21.19 -11.33 22.58
CA ASN A 176 22.04 -12.55 22.54
C ASN A 176 21.33 -13.76 21.89
N LYS A 177 20.33 -13.51 21.05
CA LYS A 177 19.60 -14.51 20.27
C LYS A 177 20.12 -14.47 18.83
N MET A 178 21.40 -14.80 18.64
CA MET A 178 21.86 -15.10 17.29
C MET A 178 21.25 -16.42 16.83
N PRO A 179 20.76 -16.50 15.59
CA PRO A 179 20.34 -17.74 14.98
C PRO A 179 21.51 -18.70 14.77
#